data_4107370dcbe75bfe55d09eee6e9c02f2
#
_entry.id   4107370dcbe75bfe55d09eee6e9c02f2
#
_cell.length_a   1.000
_cell.length_b   1.000
_cell.length_c   1.000
_cell.angle_alpha   90.00
_cell.angle_beta   90.00
_cell.angle_gamma   90.00
#
_symmetry.space_group_name_H-M   'P 1'
#
loop_
_entity.id
_entity.type
_entity.pdbx_description
1 polymer ?
#
loop_
_entity_poly.entity_id
_entity_poly.type
_entity_poly.pdbx_seq_one_letter_code
_entity_poly.pdbx_strand_id
1 'polypeptide(L)'
;MIGEVGATEFSFAWILSTILPIPYLFWGVYLLRQRLQYRVELDRAVEVFTIAALVFFFIFEFTLLKMYLGNSPVKLMFSSLGLVASALALYGPLLVSFGSHLLVDLVMPTAPFDPSMPQYGSAAGCELRGDFESAAKEYAAIARMFPKDSHAPLRAADNFMKNEDVDRALPYFIQGLHNIRSSSEALRVTNRLFDIYHRQLNETGKARSVLEDYIERFPNAEYSDSVRGRIKRLDEESADDSGSDTNDD
;
A
#
# COMPACT_ATOMS: atom_id res chain seq x y z
N MET A 1 60.25 21.44 -33.37
CA MET A 1 59.37 21.78 -32.21
C MET A 1 57.89 21.44 -32.43
N ILE A 2 57.56 20.37 -33.11
CA ILE A 2 56.13 19.95 -33.35
C ILE A 2 55.79 18.60 -32.66
N GLY A 3 56.78 17.98 -32.01
CA GLY A 3 56.61 16.61 -31.45
C GLY A 3 56.25 16.53 -29.98
N GLU A 4 56.40 17.57 -29.18
CA GLU A 4 56.23 17.48 -27.72
C GLU A 4 54.82 17.86 -27.22
N VAL A 5 54.06 18.67 -27.96
CA VAL A 5 52.72 19.10 -27.57
C VAL A 5 51.71 17.91 -27.65
N GLY A 6 51.92 17.02 -28.62
CA GLY A 6 51.05 15.85 -28.80
C GLY A 6 51.16 14.76 -27.72
N ALA A 7 52.33 14.62 -27.11
CA ALA A 7 52.58 13.58 -26.10
C ALA A 7 51.98 13.90 -24.70
N THR A 8 51.97 15.18 -24.35
CA THR A 8 51.41 15.65 -23.07
C THR A 8 49.87 15.67 -23.10
N GLU A 9 49.26 16.06 -24.21
CA GLU A 9 47.82 16.02 -24.39
C GLU A 9 47.31 14.56 -24.44
N PHE A 10 48.06 13.67 -25.07
CA PHE A 10 47.78 12.26 -25.14
C PHE A 10 47.79 11.59 -23.76
N SER A 11 48.79 11.94 -22.92
CA SER A 11 48.88 11.42 -21.54
C SER A 11 47.77 11.91 -20.66
N PHE A 12 47.34 13.16 -20.77
CA PHE A 12 46.28 13.74 -19.94
C PHE A 12 44.91 13.15 -20.30
N ALA A 13 44.58 12.99 -21.57
CA ALA A 13 43.35 12.37 -22.02
C ALA A 13 43.24 10.88 -21.57
N TRP A 14 44.39 10.16 -21.62
CA TRP A 14 44.44 8.78 -21.14
C TRP A 14 44.21 8.64 -19.63
N ILE A 15 44.85 9.51 -18.83
CA ILE A 15 44.67 9.57 -17.39
C ILE A 15 43.20 9.90 -17.04
N LEU A 16 42.63 10.90 -17.74
CA LEU A 16 41.24 11.31 -17.50
C LEU A 16 40.24 10.22 -17.84
N SER A 17 40.41 9.51 -18.97
CA SER A 17 39.54 8.40 -19.36
C SER A 17 39.65 7.17 -18.43
N THR A 18 40.79 7.03 -17.73
CA THR A 18 40.97 5.93 -16.76
C THR A 18 40.41 6.25 -15.38
N ILE A 19 40.47 7.51 -14.93
CA ILE A 19 40.01 7.95 -13.62
C ILE A 19 38.50 8.19 -13.60
N LEU A 20 37.92 8.69 -14.68
CA LEU A 20 36.53 9.10 -14.78
C LEU A 20 35.52 7.96 -14.60
N PRO A 21 35.75 6.70 -15.07
CA PRO A 21 34.85 5.58 -14.81
C PRO A 21 34.76 5.14 -13.35
N ILE A 22 35.79 5.46 -12.54
CA ILE A 22 35.87 5.01 -11.15
C ILE A 22 34.67 5.48 -10.31
N PRO A 23 34.31 6.77 -10.27
CA PRO A 23 33.12 7.22 -9.55
C PRO A 23 31.82 6.61 -10.09
N TYR A 24 31.71 6.44 -11.40
CA TYR A 24 30.58 5.82 -12.07
C TYR A 24 30.38 4.36 -11.62
N LEU A 25 31.46 3.56 -11.65
CA LEU A 25 31.43 2.16 -11.19
C LEU A 25 31.10 2.06 -9.69
N PHE A 26 31.72 2.92 -8.88
CA PHE A 26 31.52 2.94 -7.42
C PHE A 26 30.08 3.28 -7.06
N TRP A 27 29.50 4.27 -7.73
CA TRP A 27 28.10 4.67 -7.56
C TRP A 27 27.15 3.56 -8.00
N GLY A 28 27.38 2.93 -9.14
CA GLY A 28 26.57 1.82 -9.65
C GLY A 28 26.60 0.60 -8.71
N VAL A 29 27.78 0.22 -8.23
CA VAL A 29 27.93 -0.87 -7.26
C VAL A 29 27.29 -0.53 -5.91
N TYR A 30 27.39 0.70 -5.45
CA TYR A 30 26.75 1.17 -4.21
C TYR A 30 25.23 1.07 -4.31
N LEU A 31 24.62 1.57 -5.39
CA LEU A 31 23.17 1.48 -5.63
C LEU A 31 22.69 0.02 -5.73
N LEU A 32 23.44 -0.80 -6.46
CA LEU A 32 23.12 -2.22 -6.60
C LEU A 32 23.16 -2.95 -5.24
N ARG A 33 24.17 -2.67 -4.43
CA ARG A 33 24.29 -3.22 -3.08
C ARG A 33 23.17 -2.78 -2.16
N GLN A 34 22.82 -1.51 -2.17
CA GLN A 34 21.74 -0.95 -1.37
C GLN A 34 20.40 -1.60 -1.71
N ARG A 35 20.11 -1.81 -2.98
CA ARG A 35 18.88 -2.45 -3.45
C ARG A 35 18.80 -3.93 -3.10
N LEU A 36 19.89 -4.67 -3.23
CA LEU A 36 19.95 -6.10 -2.89
C LEU A 36 19.84 -6.34 -1.38
N GLN A 37 20.41 -5.46 -0.55
CA GLN A 37 20.52 -5.67 0.89
C GLN A 37 19.29 -5.21 1.67
N TYR A 38 18.60 -4.14 1.22
CA TYR A 38 17.55 -3.51 2.00
C TYR A 38 16.14 -3.58 1.40
N ARG A 39 15.95 -4.03 0.16
CA ARG A 39 14.65 -3.98 -0.56
C ARG A 39 13.96 -2.60 -0.47
N VAL A 40 14.73 -1.54 -0.28
CA VAL A 40 14.21 -0.19 -0.14
C VAL A 40 13.87 0.33 -1.54
N GLU A 41 12.62 0.76 -1.72
CA GLU A 41 12.24 1.56 -2.88
C GLU A 41 13.03 2.87 -2.83
N LEU A 42 13.85 3.13 -3.86
CA LEU A 42 14.54 4.41 -3.97
C LEU A 42 13.51 5.53 -4.16
N ASP A 43 13.75 6.65 -3.49
CA ASP A 43 12.96 7.87 -3.70
C ASP A 43 13.02 8.26 -5.20
N ARG A 44 11.87 8.60 -5.79
CA ARG A 44 11.74 8.97 -7.22
C ARG A 44 12.74 10.06 -7.62
N ALA A 45 13.04 10.99 -6.72
CA ALA A 45 14.02 12.04 -6.97
C ALA A 45 15.44 11.46 -7.19
N VAL A 46 15.83 10.48 -6.41
CA VAL A 46 17.14 9.79 -6.53
C VAL A 46 17.21 8.97 -7.81
N GLU A 47 16.12 8.31 -8.22
CA GLU A 47 16.04 7.56 -9.48
C GLU A 47 16.25 8.49 -10.69
N VAL A 48 15.51 9.60 -10.74
CA VAL A 48 15.60 10.59 -11.83
C VAL A 48 17.00 11.21 -11.89
N PHE A 49 17.54 11.59 -10.73
CA PHE A 49 18.91 12.15 -10.68
C PHE A 49 19.96 11.15 -11.16
N THR A 50 19.84 9.89 -10.78
CA THR A 50 20.76 8.82 -11.18
C THR A 50 20.70 8.56 -12.69
N ILE A 51 19.50 8.56 -13.28
CA ILE A 51 19.32 8.41 -14.72
C ILE A 51 19.91 9.60 -15.47
N ALA A 52 19.67 10.83 -15.01
CA ALA A 52 20.24 12.03 -15.60
C ALA A 52 21.77 12.04 -15.53
N ALA A 53 22.35 11.65 -14.39
CA ALA A 53 23.79 11.52 -14.22
C ALA A 53 24.38 10.44 -15.14
N LEU A 54 23.70 9.32 -15.31
CA LEU A 54 24.10 8.23 -16.20
C LEU A 54 24.10 8.68 -17.67
N VAL A 55 23.05 9.38 -18.11
CA VAL A 55 22.96 9.91 -19.48
C VAL A 55 24.07 10.94 -19.73
N PHE A 56 24.28 11.84 -18.77
CA PHE A 56 25.36 12.84 -18.87
C PHE A 56 26.73 12.16 -18.95
N PHE A 57 27.00 11.19 -18.09
CA PHE A 57 28.24 10.43 -18.07
C PHE A 57 28.44 9.68 -19.39
N PHE A 58 27.40 9.06 -19.94
CA PHE A 58 27.47 8.33 -21.21
C PHE A 58 27.82 9.26 -22.39
N ILE A 59 27.18 10.44 -22.46
CA ILE A 59 27.48 11.42 -23.51
C ILE A 59 28.93 11.90 -23.39
N PHE A 60 29.39 12.14 -22.16
CA PHE A 60 30.75 12.62 -21.90
C PHE A 60 31.80 11.57 -22.28
N GLU A 61 31.65 10.32 -21.86
CA GLU A 61 32.53 9.20 -22.21
C GLU A 61 32.53 8.94 -23.72
N PHE A 62 31.39 8.98 -24.38
CA PHE A 62 31.30 8.83 -25.83
C PHE A 62 32.05 9.94 -26.58
N THR A 63 31.95 11.15 -26.08
CA THR A 63 32.65 12.30 -26.67
C THR A 63 34.17 12.19 -26.51
N LEU A 64 34.65 11.81 -25.31
CA LEU A 64 36.05 11.53 -25.05
C LEU A 64 36.57 10.35 -25.89
N LEU A 65 35.80 9.29 -26.00
CA LEU A 65 36.14 8.13 -26.81
C LEU A 65 36.30 8.50 -28.29
N LYS A 66 35.38 9.32 -28.82
CA LYS A 66 35.44 9.83 -30.19
C LYS A 66 36.70 10.70 -30.43
N MET A 67 37.05 11.55 -29.46
CA MET A 67 38.23 12.41 -29.53
C MET A 67 39.53 11.59 -29.50
N TYR A 68 39.58 10.51 -28.68
CA TYR A 68 40.77 9.70 -28.46
C TYR A 68 41.00 8.63 -29.54
N LEU A 69 39.97 7.94 -30.03
CA LEU A 69 40.09 6.86 -31.02
C LEU A 69 40.19 7.40 -32.48
N GLY A 70 40.03 8.71 -32.67
CA GLY A 70 40.09 9.29 -34.01
C GLY A 70 39.01 8.74 -34.94
N ASN A 71 39.32 8.70 -36.26
CA ASN A 71 38.36 8.34 -37.30
C ASN A 71 38.24 6.83 -37.55
N SER A 72 38.61 5.96 -36.62
CA SER A 72 38.46 4.50 -36.79
C SER A 72 37.07 4.04 -36.35
N PRO A 73 36.09 3.83 -37.27
CA PRO A 73 34.70 3.54 -36.91
C PRO A 73 34.55 2.21 -36.19
N VAL A 74 35.40 1.23 -36.50
CA VAL A 74 35.36 -0.10 -35.90
C VAL A 74 35.73 -0.07 -34.40
N LYS A 75 36.82 0.63 -34.04
CA LYS A 75 37.24 0.74 -32.64
C LYS A 75 36.23 1.53 -31.83
N LEU A 76 35.63 2.56 -32.40
CA LEU A 76 34.61 3.38 -31.76
C LEU A 76 33.34 2.57 -31.50
N MET A 77 32.93 1.69 -32.43
CA MET A 77 31.79 0.80 -32.28
C MET A 77 32.01 -0.21 -31.14
N PHE A 78 33.14 -0.89 -31.08
CA PHE A 78 33.44 -1.85 -29.99
C PHE A 78 33.51 -1.21 -28.61
N SER A 79 34.12 -0.03 -28.51
CA SER A 79 34.21 0.69 -27.25
C SER A 79 32.85 1.22 -26.78
N SER A 80 32.01 1.72 -27.68
CA SER A 80 30.66 2.17 -27.34
C SER A 80 29.77 0.98 -26.94
N LEU A 81 29.92 -0.19 -27.59
CA LEU A 81 29.21 -1.41 -27.20
C LEU A 81 29.58 -1.88 -25.79
N GLY A 82 30.87 -1.81 -25.44
CA GLY A 82 31.36 -2.12 -24.10
C GLY A 82 30.78 -1.17 -23.04
N LEU A 83 30.72 0.11 -23.35
CA LEU A 83 30.14 1.12 -22.47
C LEU A 83 28.62 0.88 -22.24
N VAL A 84 27.86 0.58 -23.31
CA VAL A 84 26.44 0.24 -23.21
C VAL A 84 26.23 -1.04 -22.39
N ALA A 85 27.03 -2.07 -22.63
CA ALA A 85 26.94 -3.32 -21.89
C ALA A 85 27.21 -3.11 -20.38
N SER A 86 28.22 -2.31 -20.02
CA SER A 86 28.50 -1.98 -18.62
C SER A 86 27.39 -1.16 -17.97
N ALA A 87 26.82 -0.21 -18.69
CA ALA A 87 25.68 0.59 -18.23
C ALA A 87 24.43 -0.28 -17.97
N LEU A 88 24.13 -1.19 -18.88
CA LEU A 88 23.01 -2.14 -18.72
C LEU A 88 23.23 -3.10 -17.54
N ALA A 89 24.44 -3.58 -17.34
CA ALA A 89 24.76 -4.46 -16.22
C ALA A 89 24.62 -3.78 -14.85
N LEU A 90 25.09 -2.52 -14.74
CA LEU A 90 25.05 -1.78 -13.48
C LEU A 90 23.71 -1.11 -13.19
N TYR A 91 23.09 -0.54 -14.19
CA TYR A 91 21.89 0.28 -14.06
C TYR A 91 20.62 -0.36 -14.65
N GLY A 92 20.73 -1.54 -15.28
CA GLY A 92 19.59 -2.25 -15.84
C GLY A 92 18.41 -2.42 -14.89
N PRO A 93 18.61 -2.85 -13.64
CA PRO A 93 17.53 -2.95 -12.65
C PRO A 93 16.85 -1.62 -12.34
N LEU A 94 17.59 -0.51 -12.35
CA LEU A 94 17.06 0.85 -12.20
C LEU A 94 16.24 1.29 -13.40
N LEU A 95 16.74 1.04 -14.62
CA LEU A 95 16.05 1.35 -15.87
C LEU A 95 14.73 0.56 -15.99
N VAL A 96 14.73 -0.71 -15.61
CA VAL A 96 13.51 -1.54 -15.59
C VAL A 96 12.50 -1.02 -14.56
N SER A 97 12.95 -0.64 -13.35
CA SER A 97 12.08 -0.06 -12.33
C SER A 97 11.45 1.24 -12.81
N PHE A 98 12.27 2.16 -13.32
CA PHE A 98 11.78 3.43 -13.85
C PHE A 98 10.83 3.24 -15.03
N GLY A 99 11.18 2.36 -15.97
CA GLY A 99 10.33 2.06 -17.12
C GLY A 99 8.99 1.43 -16.71
N SER A 100 8.99 0.55 -15.70
CA SER A 100 7.75 -0.04 -15.19
C SER A 100 6.85 1.00 -14.50
N HIS A 101 7.42 1.92 -13.71
CA HIS A 101 6.65 3.01 -13.12
C HIS A 101 6.06 3.94 -14.18
N LEU A 102 6.84 4.27 -15.21
CA LEU A 102 6.38 5.13 -16.30
C LEU A 102 5.28 4.46 -17.14
N LEU A 103 5.38 3.16 -17.37
CA LEU A 103 4.33 2.38 -18.04
C LEU A 103 3.06 2.27 -17.19
N VAL A 104 3.20 2.03 -15.89
CA VAL A 104 2.05 1.99 -14.96
C VAL A 104 1.36 3.35 -14.91
N ASP A 105 2.11 4.44 -14.76
CA ASP A 105 1.55 5.80 -14.74
C ASP A 105 0.89 6.20 -16.08
N LEU A 106 1.38 5.65 -17.21
CA LEU A 106 0.81 5.88 -18.53
C LEU A 106 -0.48 5.08 -18.77
N VAL A 107 -0.51 3.81 -18.32
CA VAL A 107 -1.64 2.88 -18.56
C VAL A 107 -2.71 3.01 -17.47
N MET A 108 -2.30 3.27 -16.24
CA MET A 108 -3.15 3.50 -15.09
C MET A 108 -2.72 4.83 -14.44
N PRO A 109 -3.18 5.99 -14.98
CA PRO A 109 -2.91 7.25 -14.33
C PRO A 109 -3.47 7.15 -12.91
N THR A 110 -2.56 7.11 -11.94
CA THR A 110 -2.92 7.11 -10.53
C THR A 110 -3.71 8.40 -10.31
N ALA A 111 -4.97 8.30 -9.94
CA ALA A 111 -5.76 9.47 -9.58
C ALA A 111 -4.92 10.30 -8.59
N PRO A 112 -4.87 11.62 -8.74
CA PRO A 112 -4.07 12.46 -7.87
C PRO A 112 -4.41 12.13 -6.42
N PHE A 113 -3.37 11.90 -5.59
CA PHE A 113 -3.54 11.64 -4.16
C PHE A 113 -4.39 12.75 -3.56
N ASP A 114 -5.64 12.42 -3.23
CA ASP A 114 -6.53 13.34 -2.52
C ASP A 114 -6.45 13.02 -1.03
N PRO A 115 -5.77 13.88 -0.24
CA PRO A 115 -5.64 13.68 1.20
C PRO A 115 -6.99 13.81 1.94
N SER A 116 -8.04 14.29 1.26
CA SER A 116 -9.39 14.37 1.81
C SER A 116 -10.16 13.05 1.73
N MET A 117 -9.66 12.05 0.98
CA MET A 117 -10.29 10.75 0.83
C MET A 117 -9.53 9.65 1.56
N PRO A 118 -10.24 8.69 2.21
CA PRO A 118 -9.60 7.57 2.89
C PRO A 118 -8.84 6.67 1.90
N GLN A 119 -7.60 6.34 2.24
CA GLN A 119 -6.73 5.47 1.44
C GLN A 119 -6.61 4.11 2.11
N TYR A 120 -7.12 3.06 1.47
CA TYR A 120 -7.17 1.72 2.06
C TYR A 120 -6.05 0.79 1.60
N GLY A 121 -5.20 1.22 0.66
CA GLY A 121 -4.24 0.34 -0.03
C GLY A 121 -3.28 -0.40 0.89
N SER A 122 -2.73 0.27 1.90
CA SER A 122 -1.83 -0.35 2.89
C SER A 122 -2.57 -1.39 3.73
N ALA A 123 -3.71 -1.01 4.30
CA ALA A 123 -4.55 -1.89 5.11
C ALA A 123 -5.04 -3.13 4.34
N ALA A 124 -5.50 -2.93 3.09
CA ALA A 124 -5.90 -4.01 2.21
C ALA A 124 -4.72 -4.94 1.85
N GLY A 125 -3.52 -4.38 1.68
CA GLY A 125 -2.30 -5.14 1.47
C GLY A 125 -1.94 -6.04 2.66
N CYS A 126 -2.12 -5.58 3.90
CA CYS A 126 -1.95 -6.40 5.11
C CYS A 126 -3.00 -7.53 5.16
N GLU A 127 -4.25 -7.21 4.87
CA GLU A 127 -5.34 -8.18 4.86
C GLU A 127 -5.11 -9.30 3.82
N LEU A 128 -4.66 -8.97 2.61
CA LEU A 128 -4.34 -9.94 1.56
C LEU A 128 -3.19 -10.87 1.94
N ARG A 129 -2.26 -10.42 2.77
CA ARG A 129 -1.17 -11.26 3.30
C ARG A 129 -1.59 -12.12 4.49
N GLY A 130 -2.82 -11.99 4.98
CA GLY A 130 -3.31 -12.68 6.16
C GLY A 130 -2.86 -12.07 7.49
N ASP A 131 -2.22 -10.90 7.46
CA ASP A 131 -1.84 -10.15 8.66
C ASP A 131 -3.03 -9.31 9.14
N PHE A 132 -4.01 -9.99 9.76
CA PHE A 132 -5.26 -9.39 10.18
C PHE A 132 -5.08 -8.38 11.32
N GLU A 133 -4.10 -8.58 12.19
CA GLU A 133 -3.80 -7.66 13.28
C GLU A 133 -3.30 -6.31 12.76
N SER A 134 -2.33 -6.32 11.84
CA SER A 134 -1.82 -5.09 11.21
C SER A 134 -2.90 -4.43 10.34
N ALA A 135 -3.66 -5.21 9.57
CA ALA A 135 -4.77 -4.70 8.77
C ALA A 135 -5.81 -3.98 9.64
N ALA A 136 -6.22 -4.60 10.77
CA ALA A 136 -7.18 -4.01 11.71
C ALA A 136 -6.68 -2.68 12.27
N LYS A 137 -5.41 -2.59 12.68
CA LYS A 137 -4.80 -1.36 13.20
C LYS A 137 -4.76 -0.24 12.18
N GLU A 138 -4.40 -0.57 10.93
CA GLU A 138 -4.37 0.40 9.84
C GLU A 138 -5.77 0.91 9.47
N TYR A 139 -6.76 0.01 9.33
CA TYR A 139 -8.15 0.41 9.12
C TYR A 139 -8.68 1.25 10.28
N ALA A 140 -8.34 0.91 11.53
CA ALA A 140 -8.70 1.68 12.71
C ALA A 140 -8.07 3.08 12.72
N ALA A 141 -6.84 3.23 12.22
CA ALA A 141 -6.20 4.53 12.04
C ALA A 141 -6.95 5.37 10.99
N ILE A 142 -7.34 4.77 9.87
CA ILE A 142 -8.15 5.43 8.82
C ILE A 142 -9.51 5.85 9.38
N ALA A 143 -10.20 4.99 10.14
CA ALA A 143 -11.48 5.30 10.77
C ALA A 143 -11.42 6.49 11.74
N ARG A 144 -10.28 6.68 12.42
CA ARG A 144 -10.03 7.86 13.28
C ARG A 144 -9.81 9.13 12.47
N MET A 145 -9.08 9.05 11.35
CA MET A 145 -8.83 10.20 10.47
C MET A 145 -10.09 10.62 9.69
N PHE A 146 -10.94 9.66 9.34
CA PHE A 146 -12.17 9.86 8.59
C PHE A 146 -13.40 9.36 9.36
N PRO A 147 -13.87 10.10 10.39
CA PRO A 147 -14.93 9.62 11.28
C PRO A 147 -16.29 9.37 10.60
N LYS A 148 -16.52 9.97 9.43
CA LYS A 148 -17.76 9.81 8.65
C LYS A 148 -17.73 8.64 7.68
N ASP A 149 -16.55 8.03 7.50
CA ASP A 149 -16.43 6.83 6.69
C ASP A 149 -17.06 5.63 7.41
N SER A 150 -17.84 4.83 6.69
CA SER A 150 -18.41 3.58 7.22
C SER A 150 -17.54 2.38 6.90
N HIS A 151 -16.74 2.44 5.82
CA HIS A 151 -15.98 1.30 5.32
C HIS A 151 -14.78 0.96 6.21
N ALA A 152 -13.97 1.94 6.58
CA ALA A 152 -12.78 1.70 7.40
C ALA A 152 -13.11 1.05 8.75
N PRO A 153 -14.08 1.57 9.56
CA PRO A 153 -14.39 0.94 10.84
C PRO A 153 -14.95 -0.48 10.66
N LEU A 154 -15.78 -0.74 9.66
CA LEU A 154 -16.29 -2.08 9.42
C LEU A 154 -15.17 -3.07 9.04
N ARG A 155 -14.22 -2.65 8.20
CA ARG A 155 -13.05 -3.48 7.86
C ARG A 155 -12.12 -3.69 9.05
N ALA A 156 -11.94 -2.68 9.90
CA ALA A 156 -11.20 -2.83 11.16
C ALA A 156 -11.86 -3.89 12.06
N ALA A 157 -13.18 -3.79 12.27
CA ALA A 157 -13.95 -4.74 13.05
C ALA A 157 -13.86 -6.16 12.49
N ASP A 158 -14.04 -6.32 11.16
CA ASP A 158 -13.92 -7.63 10.51
C ASP A 158 -12.55 -8.28 10.68
N ASN A 159 -11.47 -7.49 10.62
CA ASN A 159 -10.13 -8.00 10.82
C ASN A 159 -9.83 -8.30 12.29
N PHE A 160 -10.34 -7.51 13.25
CA PHE A 160 -10.29 -7.89 14.68
C PHE A 160 -11.05 -9.18 14.96
N MET A 161 -12.22 -9.38 14.35
CA MET A 161 -12.96 -10.65 14.47
C MET A 161 -12.21 -11.85 13.88
N LYS A 162 -11.49 -11.69 12.76
CA LYS A 162 -10.62 -12.74 12.20
C LYS A 162 -9.45 -13.08 13.11
N ASN A 163 -9.03 -12.14 13.96
CA ASN A 163 -8.01 -12.33 14.98
C ASN A 163 -8.59 -12.72 16.35
N GLU A 164 -9.87 -13.12 16.39
CA GLU A 164 -10.58 -13.55 17.60
C GLU A 164 -10.70 -12.47 18.69
N ASP A 165 -10.54 -11.21 18.34
CA ASP A 165 -10.58 -10.08 19.26
C ASP A 165 -11.92 -9.34 19.18
N VAL A 166 -12.92 -9.93 19.84
CA VAL A 166 -14.30 -9.43 19.85
C VAL A 166 -14.39 -8.06 20.52
N ASP A 167 -13.67 -7.88 21.63
CA ASP A 167 -13.73 -6.65 22.44
C ASP A 167 -13.28 -5.44 21.65
N ARG A 168 -12.20 -5.58 20.86
CA ARG A 168 -11.73 -4.51 19.98
C ARG A 168 -12.58 -4.34 18.72
N ALA A 169 -13.27 -5.38 18.26
CA ALA A 169 -14.13 -5.32 17.08
C ALA A 169 -15.42 -4.51 17.31
N LEU A 170 -16.05 -4.69 18.47
CA LEU A 170 -17.37 -4.11 18.77
C LEU A 170 -17.47 -2.59 18.57
N PRO A 171 -16.58 -1.75 19.13
CA PRO A 171 -16.68 -0.30 18.97
C PRO A 171 -16.58 0.13 17.50
N TYR A 172 -15.83 -0.58 16.67
CA TYR A 172 -15.71 -0.29 15.25
C TYR A 172 -16.95 -0.72 14.45
N PHE A 173 -17.60 -1.84 14.81
CA PHE A 173 -18.90 -2.20 14.22
C PHE A 173 -19.95 -1.15 14.53
N ILE A 174 -20.03 -0.66 15.78
CA ILE A 174 -20.97 0.37 16.21
C ILE A 174 -20.68 1.69 15.45
N GLN A 175 -19.41 2.10 15.35
CA GLN A 175 -19.03 3.29 14.59
C GLN A 175 -19.42 3.16 13.12
N GLY A 176 -19.13 2.02 12.49
CA GLY A 176 -19.48 1.74 11.10
C GLY A 176 -20.99 1.77 10.89
N LEU A 177 -21.75 1.10 11.76
CA LEU A 177 -23.22 1.08 11.70
C LEU A 177 -23.80 2.50 11.78
N HIS A 178 -23.27 3.35 12.64
CA HIS A 178 -23.74 4.73 12.78
C HIS A 178 -23.60 5.53 11.48
N ASN A 179 -22.58 5.29 10.70
CA ASN A 179 -22.28 6.01 9.47
C ASN A 179 -23.00 5.46 8.22
N ILE A 180 -23.57 4.26 8.30
CA ILE A 180 -24.30 3.64 7.17
C ILE A 180 -25.62 4.38 6.95
N ARG A 181 -25.93 4.72 5.69
CA ARG A 181 -27.18 5.34 5.28
C ARG A 181 -28.16 4.37 4.63
N SER A 182 -27.66 3.26 4.09
CA SER A 182 -28.46 2.22 3.45
C SER A 182 -29.07 1.30 4.49
N SER A 183 -30.42 1.12 4.46
CA SER A 183 -31.12 0.20 5.38
C SER A 183 -30.67 -1.25 5.22
N SER A 184 -30.37 -1.70 4.01
CA SER A 184 -29.93 -3.06 3.74
C SER A 184 -28.52 -3.34 4.29
N GLU A 185 -27.59 -2.38 4.14
CA GLU A 185 -26.25 -2.50 4.73
C GLU A 185 -26.30 -2.40 6.25
N ALA A 186 -27.10 -1.47 6.78
CA ALA A 186 -27.31 -1.35 8.22
C ALA A 186 -27.86 -2.65 8.82
N LEU A 187 -28.83 -3.28 8.17
CA LEU A 187 -29.40 -4.56 8.61
C LEU A 187 -28.33 -5.66 8.69
N ARG A 188 -27.44 -5.73 7.71
CA ARG A 188 -26.37 -6.73 7.69
C ARG A 188 -25.43 -6.57 8.90
N VAL A 189 -25.05 -5.33 9.22
CA VAL A 189 -24.17 -5.05 10.37
C VAL A 189 -24.93 -5.23 11.68
N THR A 190 -26.20 -4.82 11.76
CA THR A 190 -27.10 -5.04 12.89
C THR A 190 -27.22 -6.54 13.21
N ASN A 191 -27.46 -7.38 12.21
CA ASN A 191 -27.53 -8.82 12.41
C ASN A 191 -26.21 -9.39 12.93
N ARG A 192 -25.08 -8.90 12.44
CA ARG A 192 -23.77 -9.36 12.92
C ARG A 192 -23.53 -8.96 14.38
N LEU A 193 -23.83 -7.71 14.75
CA LEU A 193 -23.75 -7.25 16.14
C LEU A 193 -24.70 -8.04 17.05
N PHE A 194 -25.91 -8.29 16.57
CA PHE A 194 -26.85 -9.14 17.28
C PHE A 194 -26.27 -10.52 17.56
N ASP A 195 -25.71 -11.19 16.55
CA ASP A 195 -25.14 -12.54 16.72
C ASP A 195 -23.94 -12.53 17.68
N ILE A 196 -23.12 -11.48 17.68
CA ILE A 196 -22.02 -11.31 18.63
C ILE A 196 -22.56 -11.15 20.05
N TYR A 197 -23.49 -10.21 20.29
CA TYR A 197 -24.01 -9.96 21.62
C TYR A 197 -24.81 -11.14 22.16
N HIS A 198 -25.69 -11.76 21.33
CA HIS A 198 -26.57 -12.84 21.77
C HIS A 198 -25.83 -14.17 21.91
N ARG A 199 -25.01 -14.57 20.92
CA ARG A 199 -24.42 -15.92 20.88
C ARG A 199 -23.02 -16.00 21.48
N GLN A 200 -22.21 -14.96 21.37
CA GLN A 200 -20.81 -15.00 21.84
C GLN A 200 -20.68 -14.44 23.25
N LEU A 201 -21.38 -13.34 23.52
CA LEU A 201 -21.29 -12.63 24.81
C LEU A 201 -22.45 -12.95 25.76
N ASN A 202 -23.50 -13.62 25.30
CA ASN A 202 -24.73 -13.90 26.07
C ASN A 202 -25.38 -12.63 26.67
N GLU A 203 -25.25 -11.48 25.96
CA GLU A 203 -25.77 -10.19 26.38
C GLU A 203 -27.09 -9.88 25.62
N THR A 204 -28.18 -10.58 25.96
CA THR A 204 -29.49 -10.48 25.30
C THR A 204 -30.02 -9.04 25.30
N GLY A 205 -29.81 -8.27 26.37
CA GLY A 205 -30.26 -6.89 26.46
C GLY A 205 -29.56 -5.97 25.41
N LYS A 206 -28.24 -6.12 25.19
CA LYS A 206 -27.53 -5.38 24.15
C LYS A 206 -27.91 -5.86 22.75
N ALA A 207 -28.08 -7.16 22.56
CA ALA A 207 -28.56 -7.72 21.31
C ALA A 207 -29.92 -7.14 20.90
N ARG A 208 -30.86 -7.01 21.86
CA ARG A 208 -32.13 -6.34 21.67
C ARG A 208 -31.97 -4.86 21.28
N SER A 209 -31.19 -4.12 22.06
CA SER A 209 -30.95 -2.67 21.81
C SER A 209 -30.47 -2.39 20.37
N VAL A 210 -29.57 -3.22 19.81
CA VAL A 210 -29.09 -3.06 18.43
C VAL A 210 -30.21 -3.24 17.40
N LEU A 211 -31.16 -4.14 17.64
CA LEU A 211 -32.33 -4.32 16.78
C LEU A 211 -33.33 -3.14 16.91
N GLU A 212 -33.53 -2.62 18.12
CA GLU A 212 -34.38 -1.45 18.38
C GLU A 212 -33.80 -0.21 17.69
N ASP A 213 -32.48 0.05 17.80
CA ASP A 213 -31.80 1.14 17.10
C ASP A 213 -31.97 1.08 15.57
N TYR A 214 -31.97 -0.14 15.00
CA TYR A 214 -32.24 -0.32 13.58
C TYR A 214 -33.67 0.11 13.23
N ILE A 215 -34.69 -0.32 14.01
CA ILE A 215 -36.10 0.01 13.77
C ILE A 215 -36.33 1.52 13.92
N GLU A 216 -35.69 2.16 14.91
CA GLU A 216 -35.79 3.60 15.11
C GLU A 216 -35.25 4.38 13.90
N ARG A 217 -34.10 3.96 13.37
CA ARG A 217 -33.47 4.61 12.20
C ARG A 217 -34.18 4.33 10.87
N PHE A 218 -34.74 3.13 10.73
CA PHE A 218 -35.35 2.66 9.48
C PHE A 218 -36.75 2.07 9.70
N PRO A 219 -37.73 2.84 10.21
CA PRO A 219 -39.04 2.31 10.63
C PRO A 219 -39.85 1.69 9.48
N ASN A 220 -39.66 2.18 8.27
CA ASN A 220 -40.42 1.80 7.05
C ASN A 220 -39.56 1.04 6.03
N ALA A 221 -38.42 0.48 6.42
CA ALA A 221 -37.60 -0.32 5.52
C ALA A 221 -38.25 -1.70 5.28
N GLU A 222 -37.94 -2.32 4.16
CA GLU A 222 -38.49 -3.61 3.71
C GLU A 222 -38.41 -4.71 4.78
N TYR A 223 -37.32 -4.69 5.58
CA TYR A 223 -37.07 -5.75 6.58
C TYR A 223 -37.48 -5.38 8.02
N SER A 224 -38.04 -4.19 8.24
CA SER A 224 -38.34 -3.69 9.59
C SER A 224 -39.34 -4.57 10.34
N ASP A 225 -40.35 -5.13 9.63
CA ASP A 225 -41.32 -6.04 10.25
C ASP A 225 -40.68 -7.37 10.66
N SER A 226 -39.73 -7.86 9.87
CA SER A 226 -38.96 -9.06 10.24
C SER A 226 -38.12 -8.83 11.51
N VAL A 227 -37.50 -7.63 11.63
CA VAL A 227 -36.74 -7.27 12.83
C VAL A 227 -37.64 -7.11 14.06
N ARG A 228 -38.81 -6.51 13.92
CA ARG A 228 -39.83 -6.44 15.01
C ARG A 228 -40.24 -7.84 15.49
N GLY A 229 -40.46 -8.76 14.54
CA GLY A 229 -40.78 -10.17 14.88
C GLY A 229 -39.64 -10.86 15.62
N ARG A 230 -38.38 -10.47 15.35
CA ARG A 230 -37.20 -11.01 16.06
C ARG A 230 -37.10 -10.47 17.49
N ILE A 231 -37.36 -9.19 17.70
CA ILE A 231 -37.43 -8.59 19.04
C ILE A 231 -38.48 -9.29 19.88
N LYS A 232 -39.70 -9.49 19.34
CA LYS A 232 -40.78 -10.17 20.05
C LYS A 232 -40.39 -11.58 20.49
N ARG A 233 -39.73 -12.37 19.66
CA ARG A 233 -39.22 -13.71 20.02
C ARG A 233 -38.21 -13.68 21.15
N LEU A 234 -37.30 -12.69 21.16
CA LEU A 234 -36.33 -12.49 22.24
C LEU A 234 -37.04 -12.19 23.58
N ASP A 235 -38.12 -11.41 23.53
CA ASP A 235 -38.90 -11.09 24.73
C ASP A 235 -39.61 -12.34 25.29
N GLU A 236 -40.14 -13.19 24.41
CA GLU A 236 -40.75 -14.47 24.75
C GLU A 236 -39.72 -15.42 25.38
N GLU A 237 -38.53 -15.59 24.77
CA GLU A 237 -37.42 -16.41 25.28
C GLU A 237 -36.94 -15.94 26.67
N SER A 238 -36.83 -14.62 26.86
CA SER A 238 -36.39 -14.04 28.13
C SER A 238 -37.43 -14.20 29.24
N ALA A 239 -38.74 -14.26 28.91
CA ALA A 239 -39.81 -14.48 29.84
C ALA A 239 -39.88 -15.93 30.31
N ASP A 240 -39.65 -16.89 29.41
CA ASP A 240 -39.64 -18.31 29.72
C ASP A 240 -38.46 -18.70 30.63
N ASP A 241 -37.28 -18.11 30.41
CA ASP A 241 -36.07 -18.36 31.21
C ASP A 241 -36.22 -17.83 32.67
N SER A 242 -36.89 -16.68 32.82
CA SER A 242 -37.19 -16.10 34.15
C SER A 242 -38.28 -16.85 34.92
N GLY A 243 -39.14 -17.61 34.23
CA GLY A 243 -40.20 -18.39 34.83
C GLY A 243 -39.75 -19.78 35.37
N SER A 244 -38.63 -20.30 34.90
CA SER A 244 -38.09 -21.60 35.29
C SER A 244 -37.36 -21.59 36.63
N ASP A 245 -36.81 -20.46 37.06
CA ASP A 245 -36.06 -20.33 38.33
C ASP A 245 -36.95 -20.17 39.60
N THR A 246 -38.27 -20.06 39.44
CA THR A 246 -39.18 -19.83 40.57
C THR A 246 -39.91 -21.09 41.08
N ASN A 247 -39.59 -22.28 40.53
CA ASN A 247 -40.32 -23.52 40.89
C ASN A 247 -39.51 -24.55 41.71
N ASP A 248 -38.33 -24.21 42.21
CA ASP A 248 -37.50 -25.10 43.02
C ASP A 248 -37.31 -24.58 44.46
N ASP A 249 -38.42 -24.21 45.16
CA ASP A 249 -38.46 -24.02 46.61
C ASP A 249 -39.56 -24.88 47.26
#